data_c8e4d49d771e024fc3975bc2371aef32
#
_entry.id   c8e4d49d771e024fc3975bc2371aef32
#
_cell.length_a   1.000
_cell.length_b   1.000
_cell.length_c   1.000
_cell.angle_alpha   90.00
_cell.angle_beta   90.00
_cell.angle_gamma   90.00
#
_symmetry.space_group_name_H-M   'P 1'
#
loop_
_entity.id
_entity.type
_entity.pdbx_description
1 polymer ?
#
loop_
_entity_poly.entity_id
_entity_poly.type
_entity_poly.pdbx_seq_one_letter_code
_entity_poly.pdbx_strand_id
1 'polypeptide(L)'
;MRIVDARAMSISHEDLIAVTESSVYYREKTGETSFSIFRYDEADGTITQINRRVFEDYGISKLFISADRVYFLNETPDRTGVVSTELIAFDYRTGDEEVLTTFEKRGNSTLYWVLADRYFLFLTSFEATDEAWLFDAETSREERIRDERLVGHAGRFRELYLFTTELEGVSYIVCNARLDEFDYYDALESGRISPDDPIDHSEAILICPLDEAVEAVWSKADEIPFDDLIRLQGEGDTVQYLGERDKKLRFAAFIDAANEETVYELAAPDVLHELAVVDWGAYEPIDFTYDDVSSTIFIKVEESMEHTELIDATTGARFLDTAPFERVLDANYFIHESADGRNGGVSIFNLEANERQAFEDAYYTVLDETIVILSTKQL
;
A
#
# COMPACT_ATOMS: atom_id res chain seq x y z
N MET A 1 19.20 -2.82 8.77
CA MET A 1 18.36 -3.55 7.77
C MET A 1 18.84 -4.97 7.62
N ARG A 2 17.97 -5.95 7.44
CA ARG A 2 18.25 -7.38 7.31
C ARG A 2 17.89 -7.87 5.90
N ILE A 3 18.61 -8.86 5.38
CA ILE A 3 18.31 -9.50 4.11
C ILE A 3 17.88 -10.94 4.38
N VAL A 4 16.72 -11.34 3.85
CA VAL A 4 16.17 -12.70 3.95
C VAL A 4 16.07 -13.29 2.55
N ASP A 5 16.73 -14.40 2.31
CA ASP A 5 16.62 -15.15 1.05
C ASP A 5 15.46 -16.15 1.13
N ALA A 6 14.34 -15.72 0.57
CA ALA A 6 13.08 -16.46 0.53
C ALA A 6 12.83 -17.18 -0.83
N ARG A 7 13.84 -17.25 -1.71
CA ARG A 7 13.68 -17.84 -3.06
C ARG A 7 13.33 -19.32 -3.07
N ALA A 8 13.56 -20.01 -1.96
CA ALA A 8 13.14 -21.41 -1.80
C ALA A 8 11.61 -21.55 -1.66
N MET A 9 10.92 -20.46 -1.30
CA MET A 9 9.47 -20.40 -1.20
C MET A 9 8.90 -19.95 -2.54
N SER A 10 7.78 -20.59 -2.90
CA SER A 10 7.09 -20.35 -4.16
C SER A 10 5.98 -19.32 -3.98
N ILE A 11 6.35 -18.09 -3.66
CA ILE A 11 5.41 -17.02 -3.29
C ILE A 11 5.67 -15.72 -4.06
N SER A 12 4.61 -14.91 -4.20
CA SER A 12 4.67 -13.53 -4.63
C SER A 12 4.80 -12.57 -3.44
N HIS A 13 5.11 -11.29 -3.69
CA HIS A 13 5.14 -10.28 -2.64
C HIS A 13 3.77 -10.09 -1.96
N GLU A 14 2.66 -10.29 -2.70
CA GLU A 14 1.29 -10.19 -2.19
C GLU A 14 0.92 -11.34 -1.24
N ASP A 15 1.68 -12.43 -1.28
CA ASP A 15 1.49 -13.59 -0.42
C ASP A 15 2.29 -13.50 0.88
N LEU A 16 3.20 -12.53 0.99
CA LEU A 16 4.02 -12.33 2.18
C LEU A 16 3.17 -11.69 3.29
N ILE A 17 3.17 -12.30 4.48
CA ILE A 17 2.38 -11.84 5.62
C ILE A 17 3.27 -11.08 6.62
N ALA A 18 4.34 -11.71 7.07
CA ALA A 18 5.22 -11.11 8.07
C ALA A 18 6.62 -11.72 8.02
N VAL A 19 7.59 -10.94 8.45
CA VAL A 19 8.96 -11.39 8.68
C VAL A 19 9.35 -11.09 10.11
N THR A 20 9.75 -12.12 10.85
CA THR A 20 10.26 -12.02 12.22
C THR A 20 11.77 -12.26 12.23
N GLU A 21 12.43 -12.19 13.39
CA GLU A 21 13.86 -12.43 13.52
C GLU A 21 14.33 -13.78 12.96
N SER A 22 13.47 -14.79 12.93
CA SER A 22 13.83 -16.17 12.56
C SER A 22 12.90 -16.84 11.55
N SER A 23 11.80 -16.20 11.17
CA SER A 23 10.77 -16.85 10.36
C SER A 23 10.10 -15.90 9.39
N VAL A 24 9.68 -16.47 8.24
CA VAL A 24 8.83 -15.79 7.25
C VAL A 24 7.47 -16.46 7.25
N TYR A 25 6.41 -15.66 7.32
CA TYR A 25 5.02 -16.10 7.27
C TYR A 25 4.41 -15.69 5.93
N TYR A 26 3.73 -16.60 5.28
CA TYR A 26 3.23 -16.39 3.93
C TYR A 26 1.99 -17.22 3.62
N ARG A 27 1.23 -16.78 2.63
CA ARG A 27 0.14 -17.53 2.01
C ARG A 27 0.68 -18.29 0.81
N GLU A 28 0.24 -19.53 0.61
CA GLU A 28 0.53 -20.33 -0.58
C GLU A 28 -0.74 -20.99 -1.11
N LYS A 29 -0.95 -20.93 -2.43
CA LYS A 29 -2.04 -21.63 -3.09
C LYS A 29 -1.83 -23.14 -2.97
N THR A 30 -2.84 -23.83 -2.45
CA THR A 30 -2.86 -25.30 -2.29
C THR A 30 -3.81 -25.97 -3.27
N GLY A 31 -4.58 -25.19 -4.04
CA GLY A 31 -5.51 -25.60 -5.07
C GLY A 31 -5.85 -24.47 -6.02
N GLU A 32 -6.83 -24.65 -6.89
CA GLU A 32 -7.26 -23.63 -7.85
C GLU A 32 -7.85 -22.39 -7.12
N THR A 33 -8.67 -22.65 -6.10
CA THR A 33 -9.35 -21.64 -5.30
C THR A 33 -8.96 -21.68 -3.83
N SER A 34 -8.03 -22.58 -3.43
CA SER A 34 -7.71 -22.80 -2.02
C SER A 34 -6.28 -22.37 -1.70
N PHE A 35 -6.10 -21.92 -0.47
CA PHE A 35 -4.80 -21.53 0.08
C PHE A 35 -4.61 -21.97 1.53
N SER A 36 -3.37 -21.97 1.96
CA SER A 36 -2.97 -22.18 3.34
C SER A 36 -1.91 -21.16 3.75
N ILE A 37 -1.75 -20.97 5.05
CA ILE A 37 -0.74 -20.09 5.63
C ILE A 37 0.39 -20.95 6.19
N PHE A 38 1.60 -20.58 5.84
CA PHE A 38 2.82 -21.29 6.17
C PHE A 38 3.80 -20.42 6.93
N ARG A 39 4.65 -21.08 7.71
CA ARG A 39 5.84 -20.48 8.32
C ARG A 39 7.08 -21.18 7.75
N TYR A 40 8.01 -20.40 7.26
CA TYR A 40 9.36 -20.82 6.93
C TYR A 40 10.29 -20.46 8.07
N ASP A 41 11.04 -21.39 8.60
CA ASP A 41 12.06 -21.20 9.63
C ASP A 41 13.42 -21.06 8.94
N GLU A 42 14.09 -19.92 9.12
CA GLU A 42 15.36 -19.64 8.44
C GLU A 42 16.53 -20.47 8.98
N ALA A 43 16.46 -20.91 10.23
CA ALA A 43 17.58 -21.62 10.87
C ALA A 43 17.82 -23.00 10.27
N ASP A 44 16.76 -23.70 9.87
CA ASP A 44 16.85 -25.08 9.38
C ASP A 44 16.15 -25.30 8.02
N GLY A 45 15.52 -24.24 7.47
CA GLY A 45 14.78 -24.30 6.21
C GLY A 45 13.45 -25.05 6.28
N THR A 46 12.91 -25.27 7.49
CA THR A 46 11.66 -26.01 7.69
C THR A 46 10.46 -25.19 7.30
N ILE A 47 9.57 -25.75 6.48
CA ILE A 47 8.26 -25.17 6.14
C ILE A 47 7.18 -25.90 6.91
N THR A 48 6.34 -25.15 7.63
CA THR A 48 5.26 -25.68 8.45
C THR A 48 3.96 -24.98 8.11
N GLN A 49 2.91 -25.73 7.76
CA GLN A 49 1.55 -25.21 7.65
C GLN A 49 1.03 -24.84 9.04
N ILE A 50 0.48 -23.63 9.19
CA ILE A 50 0.04 -23.10 10.49
C ILE A 50 -1.47 -23.28 10.66
N ASN A 51 -2.26 -22.96 9.63
CA ASN A 51 -3.71 -23.08 9.69
C ASN A 51 -4.16 -24.55 9.81
N ARG A 52 -5.27 -24.73 10.54
CA ARG A 52 -5.85 -26.08 10.78
C ARG A 52 -6.77 -26.53 9.66
N ARG A 53 -7.43 -25.58 8.97
CA ARG A 53 -8.29 -25.83 7.81
C ARG A 53 -7.74 -25.07 6.61
N VAL A 54 -7.98 -25.60 5.42
CA VAL A 54 -7.69 -24.89 4.17
C VAL A 54 -8.72 -23.79 4.01
N PHE A 55 -8.29 -22.63 3.55
CA PHE A 55 -9.16 -21.51 3.22
C PHE A 55 -9.46 -21.50 1.73
N GLU A 56 -10.65 -21.00 1.38
CA GLU A 56 -11.10 -20.90 0.00
C GLU A 56 -11.19 -19.42 -0.42
N ASP A 57 -10.66 -19.14 -1.59
CA ASP A 57 -10.64 -17.79 -2.18
C ASP A 57 -11.05 -17.90 -3.65
N TYR A 58 -12.24 -17.43 -3.97
CA TYR A 58 -12.80 -17.41 -5.33
C TYR A 58 -12.52 -16.09 -6.06
N GLY A 59 -11.82 -15.17 -5.41
CA GLY A 59 -11.39 -13.90 -5.96
C GLY A 59 -9.93 -13.63 -5.61
N ILE A 60 -9.46 -12.44 -5.93
CA ILE A 60 -8.15 -11.96 -5.47
C ILE A 60 -8.39 -11.24 -4.14
N SER A 61 -8.48 -11.99 -3.04
CA SER A 61 -8.57 -11.39 -1.72
C SER A 61 -7.21 -10.83 -1.32
N LYS A 62 -7.17 -9.53 -1.05
CA LYS A 62 -6.02 -8.94 -0.38
C LYS A 62 -5.94 -9.47 1.05
N LEU A 63 -4.71 -9.68 1.52
CA LEU A 63 -4.42 -9.89 2.92
C LEU A 63 -4.18 -8.53 3.58
N PHE A 64 -4.86 -8.28 4.69
CA PHE A 64 -4.62 -7.09 5.50
C PHE A 64 -3.88 -7.49 6.76
N ILE A 65 -2.69 -6.97 6.92
CA ILE A 65 -1.79 -7.33 8.01
C ILE A 65 -1.84 -6.24 9.05
N SER A 66 -2.06 -6.61 10.30
CA SER A 66 -1.99 -5.72 11.44
C SER A 66 -1.36 -6.45 12.61
N ALA A 67 -0.26 -5.92 13.12
CA ALA A 67 0.50 -6.48 14.22
C ALA A 67 0.73 -8.01 14.11
N ASP A 68 -0.05 -8.82 14.85
CA ASP A 68 0.06 -10.27 14.89
C ASP A 68 -1.05 -10.99 14.12
N ARG A 69 -1.95 -10.24 13.46
CA ARG A 69 -3.12 -10.79 12.77
C ARG A 69 -3.09 -10.47 11.28
N VAL A 70 -3.65 -11.37 10.52
CA VAL A 70 -4.00 -11.16 9.13
C VAL A 70 -5.50 -11.31 8.95
N TYR A 71 -6.10 -10.38 8.22
CA TYR A 71 -7.52 -10.33 7.92
C TYR A 71 -7.75 -10.63 6.46
N PHE A 72 -8.71 -11.49 6.17
CA PHE A 72 -9.07 -11.88 4.81
C PHE A 72 -10.48 -12.45 4.75
N LEU A 73 -10.97 -12.62 3.53
CA LEU A 73 -12.25 -13.28 3.27
C LEU A 73 -12.01 -14.77 2.96
N ASN A 74 -12.81 -15.62 3.59
CA ASN A 74 -12.90 -17.04 3.27
C ASN A 74 -14.26 -17.31 2.63
N GLU A 75 -14.26 -17.75 1.38
CA GLU A 75 -15.47 -17.91 0.57
C GLU A 75 -15.80 -19.40 0.40
N THR A 76 -17.01 -19.80 0.75
CA THR A 76 -17.45 -21.18 0.61
C THR A 76 -18.76 -21.24 -0.19
N PRO A 77 -18.76 -21.81 -1.39
CA PRO A 77 -20.01 -22.03 -2.13
C PRO A 77 -20.86 -23.10 -1.47
N ASP A 78 -22.14 -22.82 -1.31
CA ASP A 78 -23.10 -23.82 -0.90
C ASP A 78 -23.52 -24.73 -2.09
N ARG A 79 -24.38 -25.70 -1.82
CA ARG A 79 -24.88 -26.63 -2.86
C ARG A 79 -25.74 -25.96 -3.95
N THR A 80 -26.18 -24.74 -3.73
CA THR A 80 -26.98 -23.95 -4.67
C THR A 80 -26.12 -22.97 -5.48
N GLY A 81 -24.83 -22.86 -5.15
CA GLY A 81 -23.90 -21.91 -5.76
C GLY A 81 -23.92 -20.53 -5.07
N VAL A 82 -24.64 -20.38 -3.98
CA VAL A 82 -24.56 -19.18 -3.15
C VAL A 82 -23.26 -19.23 -2.36
N VAL A 83 -22.47 -18.17 -2.46
CA VAL A 83 -21.20 -18.07 -1.75
C VAL A 83 -21.45 -17.47 -0.37
N SER A 84 -21.17 -18.25 0.68
CA SER A 84 -21.05 -17.76 2.05
C SER A 84 -19.65 -17.23 2.25
N THR A 85 -19.56 -16.02 2.75
CA THR A 85 -18.27 -15.33 2.98
C THR A 85 -18.07 -15.13 4.48
N GLU A 86 -16.96 -15.59 4.99
CA GLU A 86 -16.52 -15.35 6.36
C GLU A 86 -15.41 -14.29 6.36
N LEU A 87 -15.52 -13.28 7.20
CA LEU A 87 -14.40 -12.41 7.54
C LEU A 87 -13.59 -13.08 8.64
N ILE A 88 -12.35 -13.40 8.34
CA ILE A 88 -11.43 -14.13 9.22
C ILE A 88 -10.39 -13.16 9.79
N ALA A 89 -10.20 -13.22 11.11
CA ALA A 89 -9.00 -12.74 11.79
C ALA A 89 -8.15 -13.96 12.15
N PHE A 90 -6.95 -14.03 11.60
CA PHE A 90 -6.03 -15.14 11.78
C PHE A 90 -4.74 -14.67 12.47
N ASP A 91 -4.43 -15.24 13.62
CA ASP A 91 -3.15 -15.04 14.29
C ASP A 91 -2.10 -15.96 13.63
N TYR A 92 -1.20 -15.38 12.85
CA TYR A 92 -0.22 -16.14 12.11
C TYR A 92 0.89 -16.72 12.98
N ARG A 93 1.06 -16.28 14.24
CA ARG A 93 2.07 -16.85 15.17
C ARG A 93 1.54 -18.08 15.88
N THR A 94 0.27 -18.07 16.30
CA THR A 94 -0.34 -19.18 17.05
C THR A 94 -1.11 -20.15 16.17
N GLY A 95 -1.58 -19.70 15.00
CA GLY A 95 -2.46 -20.47 14.12
C GLY A 95 -3.91 -20.45 14.58
N ASP A 96 -4.27 -19.57 15.50
CA ASP A 96 -5.64 -19.42 15.95
C ASP A 96 -6.45 -18.55 14.97
N GLU A 97 -7.68 -18.98 14.70
CA GLU A 97 -8.60 -18.29 13.81
C GLU A 97 -9.86 -17.85 14.56
N GLU A 98 -10.38 -16.70 14.18
CA GLU A 98 -11.63 -16.14 14.66
C GLU A 98 -12.48 -15.72 13.46
N VAL A 99 -13.71 -16.20 13.38
CA VAL A 99 -14.70 -15.72 12.41
C VAL A 99 -15.37 -14.48 12.99
N LEU A 100 -15.05 -13.30 12.47
CA LEU A 100 -15.61 -12.04 12.96
C LEU A 100 -17.06 -11.85 12.52
N THR A 101 -17.37 -12.25 11.29
CA THR A 101 -18.72 -12.24 10.76
C THR A 101 -18.87 -13.19 9.58
N THR A 102 -20.10 -13.56 9.28
CA THR A 102 -20.46 -14.35 8.10
C THR A 102 -21.60 -13.65 7.39
N PHE A 103 -21.50 -13.49 6.09
CA PHE A 103 -22.52 -12.88 5.25
C PHE A 103 -22.67 -13.61 3.92
N GLU A 104 -23.84 -13.49 3.31
CA GLU A 104 -24.02 -13.94 1.93
C GLU A 104 -23.31 -12.94 1.00
N LYS A 105 -22.52 -13.47 0.06
CA LYS A 105 -21.81 -12.63 -0.89
C LYS A 105 -22.79 -11.82 -1.72
N ARG A 106 -22.74 -10.52 -1.60
CA ARG A 106 -23.49 -9.56 -2.41
C ARG A 106 -22.62 -9.16 -3.59
N GLY A 107 -22.80 -9.80 -4.74
CA GLY A 107 -21.97 -9.54 -5.93
C GLY A 107 -20.50 -9.94 -5.71
N ASN A 108 -19.57 -9.16 -6.26
CA ASN A 108 -18.14 -9.30 -6.00
C ASN A 108 -17.73 -8.43 -4.81
N SER A 109 -17.92 -8.94 -3.59
CA SER A 109 -17.47 -8.24 -2.39
C SER A 109 -15.99 -8.47 -2.15
N THR A 110 -15.27 -7.40 -1.88
CA THR A 110 -13.83 -7.43 -1.58
C THR A 110 -13.60 -6.68 -0.28
N LEU A 111 -12.79 -7.24 0.61
CA LEU A 111 -12.27 -6.50 1.75
C LEU A 111 -11.28 -5.46 1.20
N TYR A 112 -11.55 -4.19 1.50
CA TYR A 112 -10.82 -3.08 0.92
C TYR A 112 -9.84 -2.46 1.91
N TRP A 113 -10.24 -2.28 3.18
CA TRP A 113 -9.39 -1.77 4.25
C TRP A 113 -9.78 -2.33 5.61
N VAL A 114 -8.80 -2.35 6.51
CA VAL A 114 -8.98 -2.62 7.95
C VAL A 114 -8.49 -1.41 8.72
N LEU A 115 -9.37 -0.85 9.54
CA LEU A 115 -9.09 0.34 10.33
C LEU A 115 -9.10 -0.01 11.81
N ALA A 116 -7.97 0.25 12.49
CA ALA A 116 -7.79 0.04 13.93
C ALA A 116 -8.20 -1.37 14.42
N ASP A 117 -7.97 -2.42 13.62
CA ASP A 117 -8.31 -3.83 13.92
C ASP A 117 -9.77 -4.10 14.30
N ARG A 118 -10.65 -3.14 14.06
CA ARG A 118 -12.05 -3.16 14.45
C ARG A 118 -13.00 -2.91 13.30
N TYR A 119 -12.71 -1.90 12.48
CA TYR A 119 -13.59 -1.49 11.41
C TYR A 119 -13.08 -2.03 10.07
N PHE A 120 -13.99 -2.65 9.33
CA PHE A 120 -13.70 -3.29 8.05
C PHE A 120 -14.48 -2.62 6.94
N LEU A 121 -13.78 -2.17 5.92
CA LEU A 121 -14.37 -1.54 4.76
C LEU A 121 -14.46 -2.56 3.63
N PHE A 122 -15.68 -2.79 3.14
CA PHE A 122 -15.96 -3.67 2.01
C PHE A 122 -16.37 -2.86 0.80
N LEU A 123 -15.88 -3.27 -0.35
CA LEU A 123 -16.41 -2.83 -1.64
C LEU A 123 -17.23 -3.95 -2.26
N THR A 124 -18.39 -3.61 -2.80
CA THR A 124 -19.27 -4.54 -3.48
C THR A 124 -19.59 -3.98 -4.84
N SER A 125 -19.19 -4.70 -5.88
CA SER A 125 -19.49 -4.33 -7.28
C SER A 125 -20.72 -5.06 -7.78
N PHE A 126 -21.73 -4.29 -8.21
CA PHE A 126 -22.94 -4.77 -8.85
C PHE A 126 -23.09 -4.16 -10.24
N GLU A 127 -23.01 -4.96 -11.30
CA GLU A 127 -23.29 -4.63 -12.71
C GLU A 127 -22.72 -3.28 -13.19
N ALA A 128 -23.06 -2.16 -12.56
CA ALA A 128 -22.60 -0.82 -12.94
C ALA A 128 -22.45 0.12 -11.73
N THR A 129 -22.61 -0.37 -10.52
CA THR A 129 -22.52 0.45 -9.30
C THR A 129 -21.66 -0.23 -8.27
N ASP A 130 -20.71 0.53 -7.74
CA ASP A 130 -19.92 0.11 -6.60
C ASP A 130 -20.52 0.69 -5.32
N GLU A 131 -20.54 -0.12 -4.28
CA GLU A 131 -21.00 0.27 -2.96
C GLU A 131 -19.91 0.00 -1.94
N ALA A 132 -19.64 0.96 -1.07
CA ALA A 132 -18.76 0.77 0.07
C ALA A 132 -19.57 0.60 1.36
N TRP A 133 -19.13 -0.33 2.20
CA TRP A 133 -19.78 -0.69 3.46
C TRP A 133 -18.77 -0.69 4.58
N LEU A 134 -19.15 -0.11 5.72
CA LEU A 134 -18.38 -0.18 6.95
C LEU A 134 -19.00 -1.22 7.88
N PHE A 135 -18.19 -2.14 8.38
CA PHE A 135 -18.55 -3.14 9.38
C PHE A 135 -17.74 -2.92 10.66
N ASP A 136 -18.42 -2.90 11.81
CA ASP A 136 -17.79 -2.86 13.14
C ASP A 136 -17.83 -4.27 13.76
N ALA A 137 -16.67 -4.88 13.95
CA ALA A 137 -16.55 -6.24 14.47
C ALA A 137 -16.99 -6.37 15.95
N GLU A 138 -16.87 -5.30 16.75
CA GLU A 138 -17.29 -5.34 18.16
C GLU A 138 -18.81 -5.34 18.33
N THR A 139 -19.49 -4.55 17.50
CA THR A 139 -20.95 -4.38 17.62
C THR A 139 -21.74 -5.18 16.58
N SER A 140 -21.06 -5.77 15.60
CA SER A 140 -21.65 -6.43 14.43
C SER A 140 -22.58 -5.50 13.64
N ARG A 141 -22.31 -4.22 13.68
CA ARG A 141 -23.06 -3.21 12.93
C ARG A 141 -22.45 -3.02 11.55
N GLU A 142 -23.33 -2.89 10.55
CA GLU A 142 -22.96 -2.62 9.16
C GLU A 142 -23.75 -1.42 8.64
N GLU A 143 -23.11 -0.52 7.89
CA GLU A 143 -23.76 0.61 7.24
C GLU A 143 -23.06 0.97 5.93
N ARG A 144 -23.85 1.44 4.95
CA ARG A 144 -23.33 1.90 3.67
C ARG A 144 -22.63 3.27 3.82
N ILE A 145 -21.44 3.40 3.23
CA ILE A 145 -20.74 4.67 3.10
C ILE A 145 -21.37 5.42 1.93
N ARG A 146 -21.68 6.71 2.13
CA ARG A 146 -22.31 7.57 1.13
C ARG A 146 -21.36 8.60 0.55
N ASP A 147 -20.21 8.80 1.19
CA ASP A 147 -19.21 9.77 0.73
C ASP A 147 -18.62 9.34 -0.61
N GLU A 148 -18.95 10.07 -1.65
CA GLU A 148 -18.50 9.76 -3.00
C GLU A 148 -16.99 9.89 -3.20
N ARG A 149 -16.29 10.58 -2.29
CA ARG A 149 -14.82 10.65 -2.29
C ARG A 149 -14.19 9.30 -1.97
N LEU A 150 -14.89 8.45 -1.19
CA LEU A 150 -14.48 7.10 -0.80
C LEU A 150 -15.08 6.01 -1.70
N VAL A 151 -16.08 6.35 -2.50
CA VAL A 151 -16.79 5.40 -3.36
C VAL A 151 -16.63 5.87 -4.80
N GLY A 152 -15.93 5.10 -5.62
CA GLY A 152 -15.80 5.41 -7.05
C GLY A 152 -17.13 5.34 -7.79
N HIS A 153 -17.29 6.11 -8.84
CA HIS A 153 -18.41 5.99 -9.74
C HIS A 153 -18.15 4.92 -10.83
N ALA A 154 -19.18 4.16 -11.15
CA ALA A 154 -19.29 3.34 -12.38
C ALA A 154 -18.13 2.34 -12.61
N GLY A 155 -17.78 1.52 -11.62
CA GLY A 155 -16.81 0.41 -11.76
C GLY A 155 -15.35 0.87 -11.89
N ARG A 156 -15.06 2.12 -11.58
CA ARG A 156 -13.72 2.67 -11.52
C ARG A 156 -13.39 3.03 -10.08
N PHE A 157 -12.58 2.19 -9.45
CA PHE A 157 -12.03 2.49 -8.14
C PHE A 157 -11.02 3.63 -8.32
N ARG A 158 -11.21 4.69 -7.55
CA ARG A 158 -10.10 5.62 -7.33
C ARG A 158 -9.02 4.83 -6.61
N GLU A 159 -7.78 5.04 -6.95
CA GLU A 159 -6.66 4.57 -6.15
C GLU A 159 -6.66 5.37 -4.85
N LEU A 160 -7.51 4.93 -3.94
CA LEU A 160 -7.68 5.57 -2.65
C LEU A 160 -6.78 4.85 -1.65
N TYR A 161 -5.83 5.55 -1.11
CA TYR A 161 -5.04 5.04 0.00
C TYR A 161 -5.66 5.56 1.30
N LEU A 162 -6.09 4.62 2.14
CA LEU A 162 -6.58 4.90 3.49
C LEU A 162 -5.56 4.38 4.50
N PHE A 163 -5.24 5.21 5.47
CA PHE A 163 -4.33 4.85 6.56
C PHE A 163 -4.99 5.19 7.87
N THR A 164 -4.60 4.49 8.93
CA THR A 164 -4.88 4.90 10.30
C THR A 164 -3.58 5.29 10.96
N THR A 165 -3.61 6.37 11.72
CA THR A 165 -2.49 6.80 12.55
C THR A 165 -2.98 7.24 13.91
N GLU A 166 -2.10 7.25 14.91
CA GLU A 166 -2.40 7.74 16.24
C GLU A 166 -1.60 9.02 16.51
N LEU A 167 -2.30 10.12 16.71
CA LEU A 167 -1.71 11.42 17.02
C LEU A 167 -2.26 11.88 18.37
N GLU A 168 -1.38 12.16 19.32
CA GLU A 168 -1.75 12.64 20.66
C GLU A 168 -2.76 11.74 21.40
N GLY A 169 -2.74 10.42 21.12
CA GLY A 169 -3.65 9.44 21.73
C GLY A 169 -5.04 9.39 21.09
N VAL A 170 -5.23 10.01 19.94
CA VAL A 170 -6.45 9.94 19.13
C VAL A 170 -6.13 9.22 17.82
N SER A 171 -6.97 8.27 17.43
CA SER A 171 -6.87 7.59 16.14
C SER A 171 -7.48 8.43 15.04
N TYR A 172 -6.77 8.56 13.92
CA TYR A 172 -7.20 9.29 12.73
C TYR A 172 -7.25 8.37 11.51
N ILE A 173 -8.17 8.66 10.60
CA ILE A 173 -8.12 8.20 9.22
C ILE A 173 -7.44 9.28 8.40
N VAL A 174 -6.45 8.88 7.60
CA VAL A 174 -5.81 9.72 6.60
C VAL A 174 -6.10 9.14 5.23
N CYS A 175 -6.51 9.98 4.30
CA CYS A 175 -6.90 9.58 2.96
C CYS A 175 -6.13 10.39 1.93
N ASN A 176 -5.50 9.71 0.98
CA ASN A 176 -5.02 10.36 -0.24
C ASN A 176 -6.17 10.35 -1.25
N ALA A 177 -6.73 11.52 -1.52
CA ALA A 177 -7.83 11.71 -2.46
C ALA A 177 -7.30 12.35 -3.75
N ARG A 178 -7.49 11.64 -4.86
CA ARG A 178 -7.21 12.14 -6.19
C ARG A 178 -8.52 12.44 -6.89
N LEU A 179 -8.75 13.70 -7.26
CA LEU A 179 -9.84 14.10 -8.13
C LEU A 179 -9.35 13.99 -9.58
N ASP A 180 -9.76 12.93 -10.25
CA ASP A 180 -9.16 12.44 -11.47
C ASP A 180 -9.96 12.91 -12.71
N GLU A 181 -9.28 12.95 -13.87
CA GLU A 181 -9.87 13.12 -15.21
C GLU A 181 -11.03 12.15 -15.50
N PHE A 182 -11.03 10.97 -14.89
CA PHE A 182 -12.09 9.96 -15.09
C PHE A 182 -13.44 10.42 -14.56
N ASP A 183 -13.48 11.13 -13.44
CA ASP A 183 -14.73 11.73 -12.94
C ASP A 183 -15.23 12.85 -13.85
N TYR A 184 -14.31 13.59 -14.45
CA TYR A 184 -14.64 14.62 -15.40
C TYR A 184 -15.35 14.06 -16.62
N TYR A 185 -14.81 13.00 -17.26
CA TYR A 185 -15.42 12.39 -18.42
C TYR A 185 -16.78 11.75 -18.12
N ASP A 186 -16.90 11.05 -16.98
CA ASP A 186 -18.18 10.48 -16.55
C ASP A 186 -19.21 11.57 -16.21
N ALA A 187 -18.77 12.68 -15.61
CA ALA A 187 -19.63 13.84 -15.36
C ALA A 187 -20.08 14.52 -16.66
N LEU A 188 -19.18 14.59 -17.64
CA LEU A 188 -19.47 15.13 -18.97
C LEU A 188 -20.47 14.25 -19.74
N GLU A 189 -20.24 12.95 -19.79
CA GLU A 189 -21.11 11.97 -20.46
C GLU A 189 -22.51 11.91 -19.82
N SER A 190 -22.56 12.01 -18.48
CA SER A 190 -23.82 12.08 -17.73
C SER A 190 -24.53 13.41 -17.79
N GLY A 191 -23.90 14.45 -18.36
CA GLY A 191 -24.42 15.80 -18.45
C GLY A 191 -24.46 16.54 -17.10
N ARG A 192 -23.70 16.09 -16.09
CA ARG A 192 -23.55 16.78 -14.79
C ARG A 192 -22.71 18.03 -14.91
N ILE A 193 -21.77 18.07 -15.84
CA ILE A 193 -20.94 19.22 -16.17
C ILE A 193 -20.97 19.49 -17.67
N SER A 194 -20.58 20.69 -18.08
CA SER A 194 -20.39 21.13 -19.46
C SER A 194 -18.94 20.96 -19.89
N PRO A 195 -18.64 20.77 -21.19
CA PRO A 195 -17.27 20.84 -21.69
C PRO A 195 -16.51 22.15 -21.40
N ASP A 196 -17.26 23.21 -21.08
CA ASP A 196 -16.70 24.52 -20.76
C ASP A 196 -16.43 24.69 -19.24
N ASP A 197 -16.87 23.73 -18.41
CA ASP A 197 -16.60 23.77 -16.98
C ASP A 197 -15.13 23.42 -16.71
N PRO A 198 -14.45 24.07 -15.76
CA PRO A 198 -13.07 23.76 -15.45
C PRO A 198 -12.96 22.34 -14.87
N ILE A 199 -11.90 21.64 -15.26
CA ILE A 199 -11.53 20.37 -14.65
C ILE A 199 -10.95 20.64 -13.26
N ASP A 200 -11.45 19.93 -12.24
CA ASP A 200 -10.84 19.96 -10.91
C ASP A 200 -9.70 18.91 -10.88
N HIS A 201 -8.46 19.38 -11.01
CA HIS A 201 -7.26 18.59 -10.94
C HIS A 201 -6.71 18.48 -9.51
N SER A 202 -7.50 18.82 -8.48
CA SER A 202 -6.99 18.85 -7.13
C SER A 202 -6.65 17.46 -6.61
N GLU A 203 -5.47 17.34 -6.04
CA GLU A 203 -5.06 16.20 -5.21
C GLU A 203 -4.96 16.65 -3.75
N ALA A 204 -5.36 15.77 -2.84
CA ALA A 204 -5.41 16.13 -1.44
C ALA A 204 -5.00 14.97 -0.53
N ILE A 205 -4.35 15.32 0.57
CA ILE A 205 -4.29 14.49 1.76
C ILE A 205 -5.32 15.02 2.74
N LEU A 206 -6.25 14.16 3.09
CA LEU A 206 -7.37 14.47 3.98
C LEU A 206 -7.18 13.74 5.30
N ILE A 207 -7.63 14.34 6.41
CA ILE A 207 -7.57 13.74 7.75
C ILE A 207 -8.90 13.91 8.47
N CYS A 208 -9.29 12.90 9.25
CA CYS A 208 -10.47 12.95 10.10
C CYS A 208 -10.24 12.08 11.35
N PRO A 209 -10.67 12.49 12.56
CA PRO A 209 -10.72 11.59 13.69
C PRO A 209 -11.53 10.34 13.35
N LEU A 210 -11.00 9.16 13.66
CA LEU A 210 -11.63 7.88 13.30
C LEU A 210 -13.06 7.78 13.85
N ASP A 211 -13.28 8.20 15.10
CA ASP A 211 -14.59 8.15 15.73
C ASP A 211 -15.61 9.08 15.04
N GLU A 212 -15.18 10.25 14.57
CA GLU A 212 -16.03 11.19 13.83
C GLU A 212 -16.37 10.65 12.42
N ALA A 213 -15.41 10.04 11.75
CA ALA A 213 -15.64 9.40 10.46
C ALA A 213 -16.64 8.24 10.58
N VAL A 214 -16.46 7.40 11.59
CA VAL A 214 -17.38 6.28 11.89
C VAL A 214 -18.78 6.76 12.25
N GLU A 215 -18.90 7.81 13.07
CA GLU A 215 -20.21 8.39 13.42
C GLU A 215 -20.89 9.01 12.20
N ALA A 216 -20.16 9.65 11.32
CA ALA A 216 -20.70 10.17 10.05
C ALA A 216 -21.31 9.06 9.20
N VAL A 217 -20.63 7.91 9.08
CA VAL A 217 -21.18 6.73 8.39
C VAL A 217 -22.43 6.21 9.10
N TRP A 218 -22.38 6.06 10.44
CA TRP A 218 -23.53 5.58 11.23
C TRP A 218 -24.74 6.51 11.20
N SER A 219 -24.52 7.81 11.09
CA SER A 219 -25.59 8.80 10.94
C SER A 219 -26.10 8.93 9.52
N LYS A 220 -25.49 8.22 8.56
CA LYS A 220 -25.83 8.28 7.12
C LYS A 220 -25.56 9.65 6.51
N ALA A 221 -24.51 10.29 6.96
CA ALA A 221 -24.04 11.53 6.36
C ALA A 221 -23.62 11.28 4.90
N ASP A 222 -23.87 12.26 4.04
CA ASP A 222 -23.46 12.19 2.64
C ASP A 222 -21.95 12.45 2.49
N GLU A 223 -21.34 13.13 3.48
CA GLU A 223 -19.90 13.39 3.52
C GLU A 223 -19.31 13.11 4.91
N ILE A 224 -18.11 12.54 4.96
CA ILE A 224 -17.30 12.43 6.17
C ILE A 224 -16.58 13.75 6.40
N PRO A 225 -16.49 14.24 7.65
CA PRO A 225 -15.91 15.57 7.93
C PRO A 225 -14.38 15.56 7.88
N PHE A 226 -13.82 15.30 6.70
CA PHE A 226 -12.40 15.40 6.47
C PHE A 226 -11.92 16.85 6.42
N ASP A 227 -10.82 17.13 7.09
CA ASP A 227 -10.05 18.35 6.94
C ASP A 227 -8.91 18.15 5.91
N ASP A 228 -8.57 19.21 5.19
CA ASP A 228 -7.46 19.22 4.24
C ASP A 228 -6.13 19.36 4.99
N LEU A 229 -5.24 18.38 4.91
CA LEU A 229 -3.84 18.53 5.31
C LEU A 229 -2.99 19.15 4.21
N ILE A 230 -3.16 18.64 3.00
CA ILE A 230 -2.52 19.14 1.78
C ILE A 230 -3.62 19.20 0.73
N ARG A 231 -3.71 20.31 0.01
CA ARG A 231 -4.55 20.40 -1.19
C ARG A 231 -3.79 21.13 -2.29
N LEU A 232 -3.54 20.44 -3.38
CA LEU A 232 -2.91 20.96 -4.57
C LEU A 232 -3.98 21.16 -5.65
N GLN A 233 -3.89 22.24 -6.42
CA GLN A 233 -4.90 22.62 -7.42
C GLN A 233 -4.30 22.97 -8.78
N GLY A 234 -2.97 22.90 -8.92
CA GLY A 234 -2.29 23.14 -10.17
C GLY A 234 -2.42 21.95 -11.12
N GLU A 235 -2.52 22.22 -12.42
CA GLU A 235 -2.41 21.19 -13.44
C GLU A 235 -1.00 20.57 -13.36
N GLY A 236 -0.93 19.25 -13.18
CA GLY A 236 0.33 18.54 -13.00
C GLY A 236 0.85 18.47 -11.55
N ASP A 237 0.22 19.20 -10.61
CA ASP A 237 0.55 19.05 -9.19
C ASP A 237 0.12 17.67 -8.70
N THR A 238 0.97 17.03 -7.90
CA THR A 238 0.67 15.70 -7.34
C THR A 238 1.03 15.62 -5.87
N VAL A 239 0.30 14.80 -5.12
CA VAL A 239 0.65 14.44 -3.75
C VAL A 239 0.67 12.93 -3.59
N GLN A 240 1.72 12.42 -2.98
CA GLN A 240 1.97 11.00 -2.81
C GLN A 240 2.23 10.64 -1.36
N TYR A 241 1.67 9.52 -0.93
CA TYR A 241 2.04 8.89 0.33
C TYR A 241 3.35 8.13 0.17
N LEU A 242 4.33 8.40 1.03
CA LEU A 242 5.66 7.78 0.99
C LEU A 242 5.81 6.59 1.95
N GLY A 243 4.91 6.48 2.92
CA GLY A 243 4.98 5.42 3.93
C GLY A 243 4.84 5.94 5.36
N GLU A 244 4.95 5.01 6.31
CA GLU A 244 5.00 5.29 7.74
C GLU A 244 6.36 4.91 8.29
N ARG A 245 6.95 5.78 9.10
CA ARG A 245 8.15 5.47 9.87
C ARG A 245 8.05 6.04 11.27
N ASP A 246 8.46 5.26 12.26
CA ASP A 246 8.36 5.64 13.69
C ASP A 246 6.94 6.13 14.07
N LYS A 247 5.90 5.50 13.48
CA LYS A 247 4.49 5.86 13.63
C LYS A 247 4.12 7.25 13.09
N LYS A 248 4.90 7.79 12.18
CA LYS A 248 4.64 9.06 11.52
C LYS A 248 4.45 8.86 10.03
N LEU A 249 3.38 9.39 9.51
CA LEU A 249 3.06 9.35 8.08
C LEU A 249 3.87 10.41 7.33
N ARG A 250 4.32 10.08 6.14
CA ARG A 250 5.08 10.95 5.26
C ARG A 250 4.45 11.06 3.90
N PHE A 251 4.58 12.25 3.34
CA PHE A 251 3.99 12.64 2.07
C PHE A 251 4.99 13.43 1.24
N ALA A 252 4.94 13.29 -0.08
CA ALA A 252 5.60 14.16 -1.01
C ALA A 252 4.56 14.98 -1.77
N ALA A 253 4.79 16.27 -1.91
CA ALA A 253 3.96 17.17 -2.70
C ALA A 253 4.81 17.79 -3.81
N PHE A 254 4.47 17.51 -5.06
CA PHE A 254 5.11 18.06 -6.24
C PHE A 254 4.28 19.22 -6.79
N ILE A 255 4.92 20.35 -7.01
CA ILE A 255 4.34 21.55 -7.61
C ILE A 255 4.91 21.74 -9.02
N ASP A 256 4.14 21.37 -10.03
CA ASP A 256 4.58 21.37 -11.44
C ASP A 256 5.06 22.75 -11.91
N ALA A 257 4.32 23.80 -11.60
CA ALA A 257 4.67 25.16 -11.99
C ALA A 257 6.00 25.66 -11.39
N ALA A 258 6.39 25.16 -10.22
CA ALA A 258 7.65 25.44 -9.55
C ALA A 258 8.74 24.42 -9.92
N ASN A 259 8.35 23.26 -10.45
CA ASN A 259 9.19 22.11 -10.64
C ASN A 259 9.93 21.73 -9.34
N GLU A 260 9.17 21.72 -8.25
CA GLU A 260 9.67 21.54 -6.90
C GLU A 260 8.86 20.47 -6.17
N GLU A 261 9.54 19.63 -5.43
CA GLU A 261 8.93 18.62 -4.58
C GLU A 261 9.30 18.83 -3.12
N THR A 262 8.29 18.79 -2.25
CA THR A 262 8.50 18.93 -0.81
C THR A 262 8.05 17.68 -0.09
N VAL A 263 8.91 17.14 0.78
CA VAL A 263 8.61 16.01 1.65
C VAL A 263 8.16 16.53 3.01
N TYR A 264 7.01 16.01 3.47
CA TYR A 264 6.39 16.34 4.74
C TYR A 264 6.28 15.13 5.67
N GLU A 265 6.35 15.39 6.97
CA GLU A 265 6.01 14.46 8.04
C GLU A 265 4.81 15.00 8.83
N LEU A 266 3.79 14.16 9.04
CA LEU A 266 2.64 14.51 9.87
C LEU A 266 3.04 14.45 11.36
N ALA A 267 3.11 15.61 11.99
CA ALA A 267 3.53 15.76 13.39
C ALA A 267 2.36 15.90 14.36
N ALA A 268 1.26 16.51 13.91
CA ALA A 268 0.00 16.66 14.63
C ALA A 268 -1.14 16.74 13.61
N PRO A 269 -2.41 16.66 14.01
CA PRO A 269 -3.55 16.58 13.08
C PRO A 269 -3.63 17.71 12.05
N ASP A 270 -3.06 18.86 12.37
CA ASP A 270 -3.02 20.08 11.54
C ASP A 270 -1.60 20.60 11.28
N VAL A 271 -0.58 19.80 11.60
CA VAL A 271 0.83 20.21 11.53
C VAL A 271 1.63 19.24 10.66
N LEU A 272 2.09 19.74 9.53
CA LEU A 272 3.08 19.10 8.69
C LEU A 272 4.45 19.75 8.91
N HIS A 273 5.44 18.91 9.20
CA HIS A 273 6.83 19.33 9.22
C HIS A 273 7.44 19.10 7.84
N GLU A 274 7.98 20.14 7.25
CA GLU A 274 8.80 20.03 6.06
C GLU A 274 10.12 19.35 6.42
N LEU A 275 10.45 18.26 5.75
CA LEU A 275 11.68 17.51 5.96
C LEU A 275 12.73 17.86 4.92
N ALA A 276 12.32 17.99 3.66
CA ALA A 276 13.21 18.29 2.56
C ALA A 276 12.47 18.96 1.41
N VAL A 277 13.20 19.75 0.61
CA VAL A 277 12.72 20.37 -0.63
C VAL A 277 13.70 20.09 -1.76
N VAL A 278 13.20 19.66 -2.89
CA VAL A 278 13.98 19.37 -4.11
C VAL A 278 13.53 20.29 -5.23
N ASP A 279 14.49 21.06 -5.75
CA ASP A 279 14.32 21.79 -7.01
C ASP A 279 14.67 20.86 -8.18
N TRP A 280 13.66 20.35 -8.86
CA TRP A 280 13.82 19.48 -10.02
C TRP A 280 14.32 20.18 -11.28
N GLY A 281 14.29 21.53 -11.31
CA GLY A 281 14.78 22.31 -12.44
C GLY A 281 16.28 22.12 -12.74
N ALA A 282 17.02 21.59 -11.76
CA ALA A 282 18.43 21.29 -11.88
C ALA A 282 18.73 19.87 -12.45
N TYR A 283 17.70 19.03 -12.54
CA TYR A 283 17.83 17.60 -12.89
C TYR A 283 16.77 17.19 -13.90
N GLU A 284 17.02 16.12 -14.67
CA GLU A 284 16.00 15.40 -15.44
C GLU A 284 15.69 14.10 -14.69
N PRO A 285 14.85 14.14 -13.65
CA PRO A 285 14.66 13.00 -12.77
C PRO A 285 13.78 11.93 -13.41
N ILE A 286 14.05 10.67 -13.06
CA ILE A 286 13.17 9.54 -13.38
C ILE A 286 12.36 9.17 -12.13
N ASP A 287 12.97 9.33 -10.94
CA ASP A 287 12.39 8.90 -9.69
C ASP A 287 13.17 9.52 -8.50
N PHE A 288 12.59 9.47 -7.30
CA PHE A 288 13.30 9.86 -6.09
C PHE A 288 13.02 8.90 -4.94
N THR A 289 13.92 8.87 -3.97
CA THR A 289 13.76 8.13 -2.72
C THR A 289 14.16 9.02 -1.56
N TYR A 290 13.30 9.15 -0.58
CA TYR A 290 13.61 9.82 0.68
C TYR A 290 14.28 8.85 1.65
N ASP A 291 15.46 9.21 2.14
CA ASP A 291 16.17 8.49 3.20
C ASP A 291 15.96 9.18 4.55
N ASP A 292 15.31 8.48 5.44
CA ASP A 292 14.97 8.98 6.77
C ASP A 292 16.15 9.17 7.71
N VAL A 293 17.18 8.34 7.56
CA VAL A 293 18.33 8.37 8.48
C VAL A 293 19.14 9.61 8.25
N SER A 294 19.41 9.92 6.98
CA SER A 294 20.15 11.11 6.60
C SER A 294 19.27 12.34 6.38
N SER A 295 17.93 12.18 6.40
CA SER A 295 16.97 13.21 6.00
C SER A 295 17.26 13.78 4.61
N THR A 296 17.68 12.90 3.70
CA THR A 296 18.14 13.26 2.37
C THR A 296 17.23 12.68 1.31
N ILE A 297 17.00 13.41 0.23
CA ILE A 297 16.37 12.90 -0.97
C ILE A 297 17.45 12.47 -1.95
N PHE A 298 17.34 11.23 -2.40
CA PHE A 298 18.14 10.73 -3.50
C PHE A 298 17.33 10.78 -4.80
N ILE A 299 17.86 11.47 -5.79
CA ILE A 299 17.25 11.62 -7.10
C ILE A 299 17.88 10.61 -8.04
N LYS A 300 17.04 9.85 -8.73
CA LYS A 300 17.45 8.96 -9.80
C LYS A 300 17.40 9.72 -11.12
N VAL A 301 18.53 9.85 -11.79
CA VAL A 301 18.63 10.45 -13.12
C VAL A 301 19.17 9.44 -14.13
N GLU A 302 18.61 9.44 -15.35
CA GLU A 302 19.06 8.61 -16.45
C GLU A 302 20.03 9.39 -17.31
N GLU A 303 21.33 9.05 -17.28
CA GLU A 303 22.30 9.63 -18.22
C GLU A 303 22.26 8.95 -19.61
N SER A 304 21.86 7.67 -19.64
CA SER A 304 21.65 6.88 -20.85
C SER A 304 20.85 5.62 -20.52
N MET A 305 20.42 4.87 -21.55
CA MET A 305 19.73 3.57 -21.33
C MET A 305 20.57 2.54 -20.53
N GLU A 306 21.83 2.83 -20.26
CA GLU A 306 22.75 1.92 -19.55
C GLU A 306 23.25 2.49 -18.21
N HIS A 307 22.99 3.77 -17.91
CA HIS A 307 23.53 4.44 -16.72
C HIS A 307 22.48 5.24 -15.99
N THR A 308 22.25 4.88 -14.74
CA THR A 308 21.43 5.63 -13.79
C THR A 308 22.34 6.12 -12.66
N GLU A 309 22.28 7.41 -12.37
CA GLU A 309 22.95 8.00 -11.22
C GLU A 309 21.95 8.28 -10.08
N LEU A 310 22.42 8.13 -8.87
CA LEU A 310 21.75 8.65 -7.68
C LEU A 310 22.45 9.93 -7.25
N ILE A 311 21.68 10.98 -7.08
CA ILE A 311 22.16 12.28 -6.62
C ILE A 311 21.54 12.60 -5.28
N ASP A 312 22.37 12.87 -4.28
CA ASP A 312 21.93 13.47 -3.03
C ASP A 312 21.46 14.90 -3.33
N ALA A 313 20.16 15.13 -3.21
CA ALA A 313 19.54 16.41 -3.52
C ALA A 313 20.02 17.56 -2.62
N THR A 314 20.47 17.24 -1.41
CA THR A 314 20.95 18.23 -0.44
C THR A 314 22.37 18.70 -0.74
N THR A 315 23.25 17.75 -1.09
CA THR A 315 24.68 18.03 -1.29
C THR A 315 25.12 18.09 -2.74
N GLY A 316 24.29 17.58 -3.66
CA GLY A 316 24.65 17.37 -5.06
C GLY A 316 25.68 16.25 -5.27
N ALA A 317 25.99 15.48 -4.23
CA ALA A 317 26.92 14.37 -4.33
C ALA A 317 26.33 13.27 -5.21
N ARG A 318 27.15 12.77 -6.16
CA ARG A 318 26.76 11.71 -7.07
C ARG A 318 27.25 10.37 -6.54
N PHE A 319 26.35 9.40 -6.47
CA PHE A 319 26.65 8.05 -6.06
C PHE A 319 26.54 7.12 -7.26
N LEU A 320 27.62 6.43 -7.57
CA LEU A 320 27.72 5.28 -8.45
C LEU A 320 27.42 5.53 -9.94
N ASP A 321 28.47 5.65 -10.69
CA ASP A 321 28.45 5.74 -12.16
C ASP A 321 28.46 4.37 -12.88
N THR A 322 28.17 3.24 -12.19
CA THR A 322 28.39 1.91 -12.78
C THR A 322 27.25 0.90 -12.70
N ALA A 323 26.15 1.19 -12.01
CA ALA A 323 25.01 0.29 -11.98
C ALA A 323 23.71 1.07 -11.80
N PRO A 324 22.64 0.76 -12.54
CA PRO A 324 21.34 1.34 -12.29
C PRO A 324 20.86 0.84 -10.92
N PHE A 325 20.72 1.75 -9.95
CA PHE A 325 20.06 1.45 -8.69
C PHE A 325 18.60 1.86 -8.80
N GLU A 326 17.72 0.99 -8.35
CA GLU A 326 16.28 1.26 -8.37
C GLU A 326 15.82 1.88 -7.08
N ARG A 327 16.51 1.57 -5.98
CA ARG A 327 16.10 2.02 -4.65
C ARG A 327 17.28 2.20 -3.72
N VAL A 328 17.20 3.23 -2.88
CA VAL A 328 18.06 3.42 -1.72
C VAL A 328 17.23 3.13 -0.47
N LEU A 329 17.77 2.31 0.40
CA LEU A 329 17.16 1.97 1.68
C LEU A 329 18.16 2.27 2.79
N ASP A 330 17.72 3.07 3.78
CA ASP A 330 18.47 3.30 5.00
C ASP A 330 19.90 3.84 4.72
N ALA A 331 20.06 4.79 3.80
CA ALA A 331 21.31 5.44 3.34
C ALA A 331 22.48 4.48 3.02
N ASN A 332 22.37 3.21 3.43
CA ASN A 332 23.45 2.23 3.36
C ASN A 332 23.17 1.11 2.35
N TYR A 333 21.90 0.88 1.98
CA TYR A 333 21.53 -0.22 1.10
C TYR A 333 21.02 0.28 -0.24
N PHE A 334 21.76 -0.04 -1.27
CA PHE A 334 21.41 0.27 -2.66
C PHE A 334 20.94 -1.01 -3.35
N ILE A 335 19.77 -0.97 -3.96
CA ILE A 335 19.19 -2.13 -4.64
C ILE A 335 19.14 -1.86 -6.13
N HIS A 336 19.56 -2.85 -6.89
CA HIS A 336 19.50 -2.90 -8.34
C HIS A 336 18.81 -4.17 -8.80
N GLU A 337 17.78 -4.05 -9.62
CA GLU A 337 17.19 -5.14 -10.38
C GLU A 337 17.74 -5.17 -11.81
N SER A 338 18.18 -6.33 -12.25
CA SER A 338 18.64 -6.51 -13.62
C SER A 338 17.44 -6.67 -14.55
N ALA A 339 17.31 -5.77 -15.50
CA ALA A 339 16.22 -5.72 -16.48
C ALA A 339 16.26 -6.80 -17.57
N ASP A 340 17.15 -7.77 -17.51
CA ASP A 340 17.19 -8.87 -18.46
C ASP A 340 15.98 -9.80 -18.27
N GLY A 341 14.90 -9.50 -18.94
CA GLY A 341 13.54 -10.02 -18.83
C GLY A 341 13.31 -11.53 -18.97
N ARG A 342 14.33 -12.36 -18.77
CA ARG A 342 14.25 -13.82 -18.64
C ARG A 342 15.01 -14.41 -17.45
N ASN A 343 15.96 -13.67 -16.89
CA ASN A 343 16.73 -14.06 -15.71
C ASN A 343 16.90 -12.83 -14.83
N GLY A 344 15.80 -12.28 -14.32
CA GLY A 344 15.84 -11.16 -13.38
C GLY A 344 16.78 -11.47 -12.21
N GLY A 345 17.54 -10.47 -11.78
CA GLY A 345 18.47 -10.63 -10.66
C GLY A 345 18.46 -9.38 -9.79
N VAL A 346 18.62 -9.55 -8.50
CA VAL A 346 18.73 -8.47 -7.53
C VAL A 346 20.16 -8.39 -7.03
N SER A 347 20.72 -7.19 -7.04
CA SER A 347 22.00 -6.89 -6.39
C SER A 347 21.76 -5.90 -5.27
N ILE A 348 22.21 -6.24 -4.08
CA ILE A 348 22.14 -5.38 -2.90
C ILE A 348 23.57 -4.97 -2.54
N PHE A 349 23.81 -3.68 -2.48
CA PHE A 349 25.09 -3.12 -2.06
C PHE A 349 24.94 -2.46 -0.69
N ASN A 350 25.76 -2.88 0.27
CA ASN A 350 25.88 -2.23 1.56
C ASN A 350 27.08 -1.27 1.53
N LEU A 351 26.80 0.03 1.58
CA LEU A 351 27.81 1.07 1.47
C LEU A 351 28.79 1.07 2.67
N GLU A 352 28.27 0.94 3.88
CA GLU A 352 29.08 0.95 5.10
C GLU A 352 30.03 -0.25 5.15
N ALA A 353 29.53 -1.43 4.86
CA ALA A 353 30.33 -2.66 4.83
C ALA A 353 31.17 -2.78 3.56
N ASN A 354 30.88 -2.00 2.52
CA ASN A 354 31.44 -2.13 1.17
C ASN A 354 31.30 -3.56 0.63
N GLU A 355 30.13 -4.15 0.83
CA GLU A 355 29.79 -5.53 0.42
C GLU A 355 28.66 -5.52 -0.59
N ARG A 356 28.75 -6.39 -1.59
CA ARG A 356 27.72 -6.64 -2.58
C ARG A 356 27.24 -8.07 -2.50
N GLN A 357 25.92 -8.24 -2.42
CA GLN A 357 25.26 -9.52 -2.55
C GLN A 357 24.42 -9.52 -3.84
N ALA A 358 24.52 -10.60 -4.61
CA ALA A 358 23.78 -10.76 -5.85
C ALA A 358 22.94 -12.04 -5.79
N PHE A 359 21.70 -11.94 -6.24
CA PHE A 359 20.73 -13.03 -6.26
C PHE A 359 20.22 -13.18 -7.70
N GLU A 360 20.46 -14.35 -8.31
CA GLU A 360 19.97 -14.68 -9.64
C GLU A 360 18.53 -15.19 -9.59
N ASP A 361 17.77 -15.01 -10.66
CA ASP A 361 16.36 -15.43 -10.75
C ASP A 361 15.52 -14.86 -9.57
N ALA A 362 15.74 -13.61 -9.24
CA ALA A 362 15.18 -12.98 -8.04
C ALA A 362 14.62 -11.60 -8.31
N TYR A 363 13.63 -11.23 -7.53
CA TYR A 363 13.17 -9.88 -7.29
C TYR A 363 13.08 -9.63 -5.78
N TYR A 364 12.79 -8.43 -5.35
CA TYR A 364 12.76 -8.10 -3.93
C TYR A 364 11.46 -7.41 -3.53
N THR A 365 11.18 -7.47 -2.24
CA THR A 365 10.23 -6.59 -1.57
C THR A 365 10.81 -6.15 -0.24
N VAL A 366 10.29 -5.08 0.32
CA VAL A 366 10.69 -4.57 1.62
C VAL A 366 9.50 -4.67 2.57
N LEU A 367 9.70 -5.35 3.68
CA LEU A 367 8.71 -5.45 4.75
C LEU A 367 9.39 -5.02 6.05
N ASP A 368 8.90 -3.94 6.65
CA ASP A 368 9.53 -3.26 7.77
C ASP A 368 11.01 -2.94 7.45
N GLU A 369 11.94 -3.33 8.31
CA GLU A 369 13.39 -3.14 8.12
C GLU A 369 14.06 -4.36 7.45
N THR A 370 13.30 -5.16 6.67
CA THR A 370 13.80 -6.39 6.08
C THR A 370 13.63 -6.37 4.56
N ILE A 371 14.72 -6.61 3.84
CA ILE A 371 14.71 -6.88 2.41
C ILE A 371 14.46 -8.37 2.22
N VAL A 372 13.37 -8.73 1.56
CA VAL A 372 13.00 -10.12 1.27
C VAL A 372 13.26 -10.39 -0.21
N ILE A 373 14.11 -11.37 -0.48
CA ILE A 373 14.46 -11.82 -1.84
C ILE A 373 13.54 -12.96 -2.22
N LEU A 374 12.80 -12.79 -3.29
CA LEU A 374 11.81 -13.71 -3.82
C LEU A 374 12.24 -14.26 -5.18
N SER A 375 11.70 -15.40 -5.60
CA SER A 375 12.06 -16.04 -6.86
C SER A 375 11.20 -15.53 -8.02
N THR A 376 11.84 -15.17 -9.16
CA THR A 376 11.14 -14.82 -10.41
C THR A 376 10.53 -16.04 -11.12
N LYS A 377 10.84 -17.27 -10.71
CA LYS A 377 10.36 -18.50 -11.38
C LYS A 377 8.85 -18.72 -11.27
N GLN A 378 8.14 -17.79 -10.65
CA GLN A 378 6.70 -17.87 -10.37
C GLN A 378 5.89 -16.69 -10.87
N LEU A 379 6.55 -15.70 -11.44
CA LEU A 379 5.92 -14.65 -12.23
C LEU A 379 5.67 -15.21 -13.65
#